data_98b1b91e2521cad1582bfc68e76b5a40
#
_entry.id   98b1b91e2521cad1582bfc68e76b5a40
#
_cell.length_a   1.000
_cell.length_b   1.000
_cell.length_c   1.000
_cell.angle_alpha   90.00
_cell.angle_beta   90.00
_cell.angle_gamma   90.00
#
_symmetry.space_group_name_H-M   'P 1'
#
loop_
_entity.id
_entity.type
_entity.pdbx_description
1 polymer ?
#
loop_
_entity_poly.entity_id
_entity_poly.type
_entity_poly.pdbx_seq_one_letter_code
_entity_poly.pdbx_strand_id
1 'polypeptide(L)'
;MSYLVVVAHPDDEVLGAGATIYRLAQKGEEVNVCIMCSQAAARAFRPEDSELHADMMRCMETLGVNRVILGDFPNIKMNTVPHLELVQFIEKAMVETKADTVITHHPSDLNNDHVQTSLACQAAVRLFQRRSDVAPLRELMYMEVPSSTEWALNTSASDFRPNTYVEVGKEAVERKLQALACYRGVMRPYPHPRSEEAIMGLAAYRGSISGCCYAEAFECAMRRIV
;
A
#
# COMPACT_ATOMS: atom_id res chain seq x y z
N MET A 1 -9.94 -0.93 15.12
CA MET A 1 -10.06 -1.61 13.79
C MET A 1 -8.72 -2.25 13.47
N SER A 2 -8.69 -3.28 12.62
CA SER A 2 -7.43 -3.87 12.16
C SER A 2 -7.30 -3.68 10.66
N TYR A 3 -6.26 -2.97 10.26
CA TYR A 3 -5.95 -2.64 8.88
C TYR A 3 -4.85 -3.57 8.36
N LEU A 4 -4.97 -4.00 7.11
CA LEU A 4 -3.93 -4.71 6.38
C LEU A 4 -3.63 -3.97 5.07
N VAL A 5 -2.43 -3.42 4.98
CA VAL A 5 -1.93 -2.81 3.74
C VAL A 5 -1.18 -3.89 2.97
N VAL A 6 -1.70 -4.30 1.81
CA VAL A 6 -1.13 -5.35 0.98
C VAL A 6 -0.50 -4.73 -0.26
N VAL A 7 0.81 -4.90 -0.40
CA VAL A 7 1.59 -4.29 -1.49
C VAL A 7 2.47 -5.30 -2.20
N ALA A 8 2.84 -4.97 -3.42
CA ALA A 8 3.69 -5.81 -4.25
C ALA A 8 5.15 -5.77 -3.78
N HIS A 9 5.71 -4.57 -3.55
CA HIS A 9 7.13 -4.38 -3.27
C HIS A 9 7.38 -3.52 -2.03
N PRO A 10 8.57 -3.64 -1.42
CA PRO A 10 9.01 -2.72 -0.36
C PRO A 10 9.08 -1.28 -0.91
N ASP A 11 8.49 -0.33 -0.26
CA ASP A 11 8.27 1.11 -0.52
C ASP A 11 6.85 1.48 -0.98
N ASP A 12 6.12 0.57 -1.60
CA ASP A 12 4.76 0.84 -2.10
C ASP A 12 3.79 1.21 -0.98
N GLU A 13 3.90 0.57 0.19
CA GLU A 13 3.08 0.83 1.36
C GLU A 13 3.25 2.26 1.87
N VAL A 14 4.47 2.77 1.77
CA VAL A 14 4.76 4.15 2.18
C VAL A 14 4.34 5.13 1.09
N LEU A 15 4.67 4.83 -0.17
CA LEU A 15 4.31 5.68 -1.30
C LEU A 15 2.80 5.86 -1.41
N GLY A 16 2.03 4.77 -1.24
CA GLY A 16 0.58 4.80 -1.40
C GLY A 16 -0.20 5.21 -0.15
N ALA A 17 0.26 4.82 1.05
CA ALA A 17 -0.53 4.98 2.28
C ALA A 17 0.29 5.38 3.52
N GLY A 18 1.55 5.83 3.37
CA GLY A 18 2.46 6.03 4.51
C GLY A 18 1.96 7.03 5.56
N ALA A 19 1.39 8.16 5.14
CA ALA A 19 0.84 9.14 6.07
C ALA A 19 -0.44 8.62 6.75
N THR A 20 -1.25 7.85 6.05
CA THR A 20 -2.44 7.18 6.60
C THR A 20 -2.05 6.12 7.62
N ILE A 21 -1.06 5.27 7.32
CA ILE A 21 -0.51 4.26 8.23
C ILE A 21 -0.10 4.94 9.54
N TYR A 22 0.75 5.97 9.46
CA TYR A 22 1.19 6.71 10.64
C TYR A 22 0.00 7.29 11.41
N ARG A 23 -0.94 7.94 10.72
CA ARG A 23 -2.11 8.56 11.35
C ARG A 23 -3.01 7.56 12.08
N LEU A 24 -3.20 6.39 11.50
CA LEU A 24 -3.98 5.30 12.10
C LEU A 24 -3.27 4.73 13.33
N ALA A 25 -1.96 4.50 13.25
CA ALA A 25 -1.15 4.04 14.37
C ALA A 25 -1.19 5.04 15.55
N GLN A 26 -1.12 6.36 15.29
CA GLN A 26 -1.26 7.40 16.31
C GLN A 26 -2.64 7.42 16.98
N LYS A 27 -3.68 6.94 16.29
CA LYS A 27 -5.02 6.76 16.85
C LYS A 27 -5.21 5.47 17.64
N GLY A 28 -4.16 4.64 17.73
CA GLY A 28 -4.20 3.35 18.43
C GLY A 28 -4.89 2.25 17.60
N GLU A 29 -5.04 2.45 16.29
CA GLU A 29 -5.55 1.41 15.40
C GLU A 29 -4.44 0.38 15.12
N GLU A 30 -4.83 -0.87 14.91
CA GLU A 30 -3.89 -1.91 14.53
C GLU A 30 -3.62 -1.84 13.02
N VAL A 31 -2.38 -1.53 12.64
CA VAL A 31 -1.98 -1.44 11.24
C VAL A 31 -0.90 -2.47 10.93
N ASN A 32 -1.19 -3.34 9.98
CA ASN A 32 -0.32 -4.41 9.55
C ASN A 32 0.03 -4.22 8.06
N VAL A 33 1.24 -4.63 7.67
CA VAL A 33 1.71 -4.54 6.29
C VAL A 33 2.06 -5.93 5.77
N CYS A 34 1.57 -6.24 4.57
CA CYS A 34 1.88 -7.47 3.85
C CYS A 34 2.56 -7.09 2.53
N ILE A 35 3.83 -7.47 2.38
CA ILE A 35 4.63 -7.23 1.17
C ILE A 35 4.78 -8.55 0.45
N MET A 36 4.25 -8.64 -0.78
CA MET A 36 4.21 -9.89 -1.55
C MET A 36 5.60 -10.32 -2.00
N CYS A 37 6.43 -9.40 -2.48
CA CYS A 37 7.81 -9.64 -2.88
C CYS A 37 8.78 -8.89 -1.95
N SER A 38 9.45 -9.58 -1.06
CA SER A 38 10.43 -8.98 -0.13
C SER A 38 11.79 -8.66 -0.77
N GLN A 39 11.97 -8.96 -2.06
CA GLN A 39 13.21 -8.76 -2.80
C GLN A 39 13.08 -7.56 -3.75
N ALA A 40 14.22 -6.94 -4.08
CA ALA A 40 14.31 -5.82 -5.03
C ALA A 40 15.12 -6.17 -6.27
N ALA A 41 15.00 -7.40 -6.79
CA ALA A 41 15.84 -7.94 -7.85
C ALA A 41 15.82 -7.13 -9.16
N ALA A 42 14.71 -6.41 -9.43
CA ALA A 42 14.55 -5.60 -10.63
C ALA A 42 15.01 -4.15 -10.48
N ARG A 43 15.44 -3.70 -9.29
CA ARG A 43 15.91 -2.31 -9.09
C ARG A 43 17.28 -2.10 -9.72
N ALA A 44 17.46 -0.97 -10.43
CA ALA A 44 18.74 -0.58 -11.02
C ALA A 44 19.87 -0.37 -9.97
N PHE A 45 19.49 0.10 -8.77
CA PHE A 45 20.37 0.26 -7.61
C PHE A 45 19.85 -0.62 -6.49
N ARG A 46 20.06 -1.93 -6.66
CA ARG A 46 19.61 -2.92 -5.69
C ARG A 46 20.48 -2.88 -4.44
N PRO A 47 19.92 -2.66 -3.23
CA PRO A 47 20.60 -2.95 -1.99
C PRO A 47 20.76 -4.47 -1.82
N GLU A 48 21.71 -4.90 -0.98
CA GLU A 48 21.77 -6.30 -0.55
C GLU A 48 20.47 -6.67 0.22
N ASP A 49 20.07 -7.93 0.16
CA ASP A 49 18.78 -8.36 0.74
C ASP A 49 18.72 -8.08 2.26
N SER A 50 19.83 -8.22 2.97
CA SER A 50 19.95 -7.86 4.39
C SER A 50 19.79 -6.36 4.66
N GLU A 51 20.32 -5.53 3.76
CA GLU A 51 20.17 -4.08 3.84
C GLU A 51 18.74 -3.64 3.55
N LEU A 52 18.11 -4.24 2.53
CA LEU A 52 16.70 -3.99 2.20
C LEU A 52 15.79 -4.37 3.37
N HIS A 53 16.05 -5.51 4.00
CA HIS A 53 15.29 -5.93 5.19
C HIS A 53 15.46 -4.94 6.35
N ALA A 54 16.69 -4.50 6.62
CA ALA A 54 16.94 -3.49 7.66
C ALA A 54 16.28 -2.14 7.36
N ASP A 55 16.32 -1.69 6.09
CA ASP A 55 15.65 -0.47 5.63
C ASP A 55 14.14 -0.56 5.84
N MET A 56 13.55 -1.69 5.47
CA MET A 56 12.13 -2.00 5.64
C MET A 56 11.71 -1.96 7.12
N MET A 57 12.45 -2.63 8.00
CA MET A 57 12.11 -2.66 9.43
C MET A 57 12.19 -1.27 10.06
N ARG A 58 13.20 -0.44 9.73
CA ARG A 58 13.28 0.96 10.20
C ARG A 58 12.11 1.79 9.69
N CYS A 59 11.72 1.58 8.44
CA CYS A 59 10.56 2.25 7.86
C CYS A 59 9.28 1.91 8.63
N MET A 60 9.03 0.62 8.88
CA MET A 60 7.85 0.16 9.61
C MET A 60 7.79 0.70 11.04
N GLU A 61 8.94 0.73 11.73
CA GLU A 61 9.06 1.35 13.06
C GLU A 61 8.73 2.85 13.02
N THR A 62 9.23 3.58 12.00
CA THR A 62 8.96 5.01 11.81
C THR A 62 7.48 5.30 11.65
N LEU A 63 6.72 4.41 11.00
CA LEU A 63 5.28 4.54 10.77
C LEU A 63 4.41 3.98 11.90
N GLY A 64 4.98 3.21 12.83
CA GLY A 64 4.24 2.56 13.91
C GLY A 64 3.45 1.33 13.46
N VAL A 65 3.95 0.60 12.48
CA VAL A 65 3.34 -0.66 11.99
C VAL A 65 3.43 -1.74 13.06
N ASN A 66 2.32 -2.44 13.30
CA ASN A 66 2.24 -3.50 14.32
C ASN A 66 2.89 -4.81 13.87
N ARG A 67 2.66 -5.21 12.62
CA ARG A 67 3.19 -6.46 12.08
C ARG A 67 3.55 -6.31 10.61
N VAL A 68 4.65 -6.95 10.21
CA VAL A 68 5.07 -7.08 8.82
C VAL A 68 5.03 -8.54 8.41
N ILE A 69 4.36 -8.83 7.31
CA ILE A 69 4.26 -10.18 6.70
C ILE A 69 4.96 -10.10 5.36
N LEU A 70 5.95 -10.95 5.16
CA LEU A 70 6.79 -10.93 3.95
C LEU A 70 6.55 -12.18 3.13
N GLY A 71 6.22 -12.00 1.86
CA GLY A 71 6.19 -13.03 0.85
C GLY A 71 7.52 -13.14 0.11
N ASP A 72 7.70 -14.22 -0.59
CA ASP A 72 8.88 -14.49 -1.42
C ASP A 72 8.46 -14.71 -2.89
N PHE A 73 7.47 -13.94 -3.34
CA PHE A 73 7.03 -13.99 -4.73
C PHE A 73 8.04 -13.29 -5.65
N PRO A 74 8.15 -13.74 -6.92
CA PRO A 74 9.18 -13.22 -7.82
C PRO A 74 8.90 -11.77 -8.24
N ASN A 75 9.91 -10.90 -8.12
CA ASN A 75 9.84 -9.48 -8.46
C ASN A 75 9.63 -9.28 -9.97
N ILE A 76 8.64 -8.45 -10.33
CA ILE A 76 8.21 -8.13 -11.72
C ILE A 76 7.80 -9.38 -12.54
N LYS A 77 7.42 -10.44 -11.82
CA LYS A 77 7.03 -11.73 -12.44
C LYS A 77 5.85 -12.39 -11.73
N MET A 78 5.08 -11.68 -10.92
CA MET A 78 3.95 -12.28 -10.20
C MET A 78 2.88 -12.85 -11.13
N ASN A 79 2.80 -12.39 -12.38
CA ASN A 79 1.94 -12.97 -13.40
C ASN A 79 2.33 -14.41 -13.81
N THR A 80 3.52 -14.89 -13.41
CA THR A 80 3.94 -16.29 -13.63
C THR A 80 3.61 -17.21 -12.47
N VAL A 81 3.11 -16.64 -11.37
CA VAL A 81 2.68 -17.38 -10.18
C VAL A 81 1.21 -17.76 -10.33
N PRO A 82 0.81 -19.00 -10.00
CA PRO A 82 -0.60 -19.34 -9.94
C PRO A 82 -1.38 -18.37 -9.06
N HIS A 83 -2.42 -17.77 -9.60
CA HIS A 83 -3.20 -16.75 -8.88
C HIS A 83 -3.70 -17.24 -7.51
N LEU A 84 -4.04 -18.53 -7.40
CA LEU A 84 -4.47 -19.14 -6.15
C LEU A 84 -3.40 -19.03 -5.04
N GLU A 85 -2.12 -19.12 -5.37
CA GLU A 85 -1.05 -19.03 -4.39
C GLU A 85 -0.94 -17.59 -3.82
N LEU A 86 -1.08 -16.58 -4.67
CA LEU A 86 -1.14 -15.17 -4.25
C LEU A 86 -2.34 -14.93 -3.33
N VAL A 87 -3.52 -15.45 -3.71
CA VAL A 87 -4.75 -15.33 -2.92
C VAL A 87 -4.59 -15.99 -1.56
N GLN A 88 -4.10 -17.23 -1.50
CA GLN A 88 -3.94 -17.98 -0.24
C GLN A 88 -2.94 -17.33 0.71
N PHE A 89 -1.88 -16.71 0.19
CA PHE A 89 -0.93 -15.96 1.00
C PHE A 89 -1.60 -14.74 1.67
N ILE A 90 -2.39 -13.99 0.91
CA ILE A 90 -3.13 -12.84 1.44
C ILE A 90 -4.22 -13.29 2.42
N GLU A 91 -4.95 -14.36 2.12
CA GLU A 91 -5.94 -14.95 3.04
C GLU A 91 -5.31 -15.32 4.39
N LYS A 92 -4.10 -15.91 4.37
CA LYS A 92 -3.35 -16.22 5.59
C LYS A 92 -3.00 -14.94 6.36
N ALA A 93 -2.51 -13.91 5.68
CA ALA A 93 -2.20 -12.63 6.30
C ALA A 93 -3.44 -11.98 6.93
N MET A 94 -4.61 -12.03 6.27
CA MET A 94 -5.88 -11.53 6.83
C MET A 94 -6.32 -12.30 8.09
N VAL A 95 -6.16 -13.61 8.11
CA VAL A 95 -6.47 -14.45 9.29
C VAL A 95 -5.55 -14.11 10.45
N GLU A 96 -4.25 -14.01 10.22
CA GLU A 96 -3.24 -13.73 11.24
C GLU A 96 -3.40 -12.34 11.86
N THR A 97 -3.81 -11.35 11.07
CA THR A 97 -3.99 -9.97 11.52
C THR A 97 -5.41 -9.65 11.94
N LYS A 98 -6.36 -10.56 11.71
CA LYS A 98 -7.79 -10.33 11.90
C LYS A 98 -8.28 -9.05 11.21
N ALA A 99 -7.68 -8.72 10.06
CA ALA A 99 -7.95 -7.49 9.35
C ALA A 99 -9.42 -7.41 8.91
N ASP A 100 -10.04 -6.29 9.21
CA ASP A 100 -11.40 -5.95 8.75
C ASP A 100 -11.38 -4.89 7.64
N THR A 101 -10.23 -4.26 7.42
CA THR A 101 -10.03 -3.24 6.38
C THR A 101 -8.75 -3.56 5.60
N VAL A 102 -8.85 -3.61 4.27
CA VAL A 102 -7.72 -3.90 3.38
C VAL A 102 -7.47 -2.70 2.48
N ILE A 103 -6.20 -2.29 2.39
CA ILE A 103 -5.71 -1.27 1.46
C ILE A 103 -4.74 -1.96 0.50
N THR A 104 -4.88 -1.74 -0.80
CA THR A 104 -4.00 -2.34 -1.80
C THR A 104 -3.85 -1.46 -3.03
N HIS A 105 -3.09 -1.92 -4.01
CA HIS A 105 -2.90 -1.24 -5.29
C HIS A 105 -4.20 -1.07 -6.08
N HIS A 106 -4.21 -0.07 -6.95
CA HIS A 106 -5.28 0.08 -7.94
C HIS A 106 -5.17 -0.99 -9.04
N PRO A 107 -6.30 -1.60 -9.48
CA PRO A 107 -6.27 -2.69 -10.46
C PRO A 107 -5.83 -2.29 -11.87
N SER A 108 -5.78 -0.98 -12.17
CA SER A 108 -5.29 -0.44 -13.45
C SER A 108 -3.94 0.26 -13.31
N ASP A 109 -3.11 -0.16 -12.36
CA ASP A 109 -1.75 0.35 -12.20
C ASP A 109 -0.85 -0.06 -13.39
N LEU A 110 0.22 0.72 -13.67
CA LEU A 110 1.17 0.38 -14.72
C LEU A 110 1.97 -0.88 -14.40
N ASN A 111 2.31 -1.07 -13.12
CA ASN A 111 3.13 -2.19 -12.69
C ASN A 111 2.31 -3.49 -12.65
N ASN A 112 2.75 -4.50 -13.42
CA ASN A 112 2.07 -5.79 -13.48
C ASN A 112 1.92 -6.46 -12.09
N ASP A 113 2.92 -6.39 -11.22
CA ASP A 113 2.85 -7.01 -9.90
C ASP A 113 1.83 -6.30 -9.00
N HIS A 114 1.64 -4.96 -9.16
CA HIS A 114 0.59 -4.21 -8.49
C HIS A 114 -0.79 -4.71 -8.92
N VAL A 115 -0.97 -4.92 -10.23
CA VAL A 115 -2.21 -5.48 -10.79
C VAL A 115 -2.49 -6.88 -10.23
N GLN A 116 -1.49 -7.77 -10.24
CA GLN A 116 -1.64 -9.13 -9.71
C GLN A 116 -1.97 -9.13 -8.20
N THR A 117 -1.31 -8.28 -7.44
CA THR A 117 -1.58 -8.11 -6.00
C THR A 117 -3.00 -7.59 -5.76
N SER A 118 -3.43 -6.59 -6.52
CA SER A 118 -4.79 -6.05 -6.45
C SER A 118 -5.86 -7.11 -6.74
N LEU A 119 -5.69 -7.87 -7.82
CA LEU A 119 -6.61 -8.93 -8.20
C LEU A 119 -6.68 -10.05 -7.13
N ALA A 120 -5.52 -10.41 -6.56
CA ALA A 120 -5.46 -11.40 -5.49
C ALA A 120 -6.16 -10.89 -4.22
N CYS A 121 -6.00 -9.60 -3.86
CA CYS A 121 -6.72 -8.99 -2.74
C CYS A 121 -8.24 -9.03 -2.95
N GLN A 122 -8.73 -8.70 -4.16
CA GLN A 122 -10.17 -8.75 -4.47
C GLN A 122 -10.77 -10.14 -4.26
N ALA A 123 -10.01 -11.19 -4.55
CA ALA A 123 -10.43 -12.57 -4.28
C ALA A 123 -10.34 -12.92 -2.80
N ALA A 124 -9.23 -12.57 -2.14
CA ALA A 124 -8.94 -12.90 -0.74
C ALA A 124 -9.92 -12.26 0.25
N VAL A 125 -10.31 -11.01 0.02
CA VAL A 125 -11.24 -10.28 0.93
C VAL A 125 -12.62 -10.92 1.05
N ARG A 126 -12.95 -11.88 0.20
CA ARG A 126 -14.19 -12.63 0.27
C ARG A 126 -14.12 -13.87 1.19
N LEU A 127 -12.96 -14.11 1.83
CA LEU A 127 -12.73 -15.30 2.67
C LEU A 127 -13.77 -15.43 3.78
N PHE A 128 -14.17 -14.32 4.42
CA PHE A 128 -15.16 -14.32 5.49
C PHE A 128 -16.54 -14.86 5.06
N GLN A 129 -16.85 -14.87 3.76
CA GLN A 129 -18.10 -15.48 3.24
C GLN A 129 -18.01 -17.01 3.14
N ARG A 130 -16.81 -17.57 3.22
CA ARG A 130 -16.53 -19.01 3.12
C ARG A 130 -16.10 -19.62 4.43
N ARG A 131 -15.64 -18.79 5.39
CA ARG A 131 -15.11 -19.23 6.70
C ARG A 131 -15.69 -18.36 7.82
N SER A 132 -16.31 -19.01 8.80
CA SER A 132 -16.95 -18.33 9.94
C SER A 132 -15.95 -17.84 11.02
N ASP A 133 -14.71 -18.31 10.98
CA ASP A 133 -13.64 -17.91 11.88
C ASP A 133 -12.83 -16.69 11.39
N VAL A 134 -13.22 -16.11 10.27
CA VAL A 134 -12.59 -14.93 9.67
C VAL A 134 -13.42 -13.66 9.94
N ALA A 135 -12.75 -12.60 10.35
CA ALA A 135 -13.41 -11.30 10.57
C ALA A 135 -14.12 -10.83 9.29
N PRO A 136 -15.38 -10.38 9.39
CA PRO A 136 -16.07 -9.82 8.24
C PRO A 136 -15.37 -8.56 7.73
N LEU A 137 -15.10 -8.53 6.43
CA LEU A 137 -14.54 -7.34 5.80
C LEU A 137 -15.50 -6.16 5.95
N ARG A 138 -14.97 -5.02 6.37
CA ARG A 138 -15.65 -3.74 6.42
C ARG A 138 -15.37 -2.92 5.17
N GLU A 139 -14.12 -2.87 4.73
CA GLU A 139 -13.70 -2.00 3.64
C GLU A 139 -12.56 -2.58 2.83
N LEU A 140 -12.63 -2.40 1.50
CA LEU A 140 -11.53 -2.58 0.56
C LEU A 140 -11.27 -1.24 -0.12
N MET A 141 -10.04 -0.75 -0.04
CA MET A 141 -9.62 0.50 -0.66
C MET A 141 -8.42 0.28 -1.59
N TYR A 142 -8.43 0.99 -2.71
CA TYR A 142 -7.28 1.10 -3.61
C TYR A 142 -6.54 2.41 -3.34
N MET A 143 -5.21 2.36 -3.35
CA MET A 143 -4.33 3.51 -3.20
C MET A 143 -3.67 3.89 -4.52
N GLU A 144 -3.21 5.14 -4.63
CA GLU A 144 -2.34 5.58 -5.70
C GLU A 144 -0.87 5.50 -5.27
N VAL A 145 -0.02 4.88 -6.10
CA VAL A 145 1.41 4.77 -5.85
C VAL A 145 2.15 5.68 -6.82
N PRO A 146 2.77 6.79 -6.34
CA PRO A 146 3.53 7.72 -7.18
C PRO A 146 4.61 7.04 -8.02
N SER A 147 4.69 7.42 -9.29
CA SER A 147 5.52 6.85 -10.35
C SER A 147 5.07 5.45 -10.82
N SER A 148 3.81 5.11 -10.61
CA SER A 148 3.22 3.86 -11.07
C SER A 148 1.75 4.03 -11.47
N THR A 149 0.87 4.39 -10.54
CA THR A 149 -0.57 4.48 -10.80
C THR A 149 -0.88 5.58 -11.81
N GLU A 150 -0.28 6.78 -11.66
CA GLU A 150 -0.50 7.90 -12.58
C GLU A 150 0.19 7.72 -13.95
N TRP A 151 1.12 6.77 -14.06
CA TRP A 151 1.78 6.46 -15.32
C TRP A 151 1.06 5.41 -16.14
N ALA A 152 -0.02 4.83 -15.64
CA ALA A 152 -0.85 3.92 -16.41
C ALA A 152 -1.46 4.69 -17.61
N LEU A 153 -1.11 4.25 -18.81
CA LEU A 153 -1.65 4.84 -20.02
C LEU A 153 -3.08 4.37 -20.21
N ASN A 154 -4.02 5.31 -20.14
CA ASN A 154 -5.44 5.01 -20.20
C ASN A 154 -5.92 4.58 -21.58
N THR A 155 -5.63 3.35 -21.90
CA THR A 155 -6.21 2.67 -23.05
C THR A 155 -7.37 1.75 -22.67
N SER A 156 -7.64 1.59 -21.37
CA SER A 156 -8.68 0.73 -20.82
C SER A 156 -9.43 1.41 -19.68
N ALA A 157 -10.63 1.07 -19.50
CA ALA A 157 -11.78 1.69 -18.89
C ALA A 157 -11.72 2.21 -17.44
N SER A 158 -10.62 2.20 -16.71
CA SER A 158 -10.66 2.51 -15.27
C SER A 158 -9.42 3.25 -14.78
N ASP A 159 -9.52 4.57 -14.73
CA ASP A 159 -8.53 5.42 -14.05
C ASP A 159 -8.73 5.35 -12.53
N PHE A 160 -7.67 5.63 -11.76
CA PHE A 160 -7.81 5.86 -10.33
C PHE A 160 -8.70 7.09 -10.08
N ARG A 161 -9.85 6.87 -9.44
CA ARG A 161 -10.85 7.90 -9.13
C ARG A 161 -11.14 7.95 -7.64
N PRO A 162 -10.32 8.67 -6.86
CA PRO A 162 -10.46 8.69 -5.43
C PRO A 162 -11.83 9.25 -5.00
N ASN A 163 -12.44 8.57 -4.06
CA ASN A 163 -13.73 8.90 -3.45
C ASN A 163 -13.69 8.88 -1.91
N THR A 164 -12.53 8.56 -1.35
CA THR A 164 -12.27 8.48 0.09
C THR A 164 -10.98 9.21 0.39
N TYR A 165 -11.00 10.11 1.37
CA TYR A 165 -9.87 10.95 1.73
C TYR A 165 -9.59 10.80 3.21
N VAL A 166 -8.35 10.50 3.55
CA VAL A 166 -7.88 10.45 4.93
C VAL A 166 -7.14 11.75 5.24
N GLU A 167 -7.72 12.61 6.09
CA GLU A 167 -7.01 13.79 6.59
C GLU A 167 -5.83 13.34 7.45
N VAL A 168 -4.63 13.61 6.99
CA VAL A 168 -3.40 13.14 7.64
C VAL A 168 -2.68 14.25 8.39
N GLY A 169 -2.78 15.51 7.92
CA GLY A 169 -2.04 16.64 8.46
C GLY A 169 -0.56 16.65 8.02
N LYS A 170 0.12 17.77 8.25
CA LYS A 170 1.50 17.99 7.82
C LYS A 170 2.48 17.00 8.44
N GLU A 171 2.35 16.77 9.75
CA GLU A 171 3.23 15.86 10.51
C GLU A 171 3.26 14.45 9.90
N ALA A 172 2.11 13.89 9.53
CA ALA A 172 2.07 12.56 8.98
C ALA A 172 2.70 12.49 7.57
N VAL A 173 2.60 13.57 6.76
CA VAL A 173 3.30 13.63 5.48
C VAL A 173 4.82 13.73 5.68
N GLU A 174 5.29 14.50 6.66
CA GLU A 174 6.70 14.56 7.04
C GLU A 174 7.20 13.20 7.54
N ARG A 175 6.38 12.46 8.30
CA ARG A 175 6.70 11.08 8.71
C ARG A 175 6.79 10.13 7.52
N LYS A 176 5.87 10.24 6.56
CA LYS A 176 5.93 9.48 5.31
C LYS A 176 7.25 9.73 4.58
N LEU A 177 7.71 10.97 4.48
CA LEU A 177 8.99 11.32 3.86
C LEU A 177 10.18 10.72 4.63
N GLN A 178 10.17 10.78 5.96
CA GLN A 178 11.19 10.14 6.80
C GLN A 178 11.23 8.62 6.61
N ALA A 179 10.07 7.98 6.53
CA ALA A 179 9.95 6.55 6.27
C ALA A 179 10.48 6.18 4.87
N LEU A 180 10.15 6.96 3.84
CA LEU A 180 10.69 6.77 2.48
C LEU A 180 12.21 6.94 2.44
N ALA A 181 12.77 7.85 3.22
CA ALA A 181 14.22 8.04 3.32
C ALA A 181 14.95 6.84 3.93
N CYS A 182 14.26 5.95 4.65
CA CYS A 182 14.83 4.69 5.11
C CYS A 182 15.16 3.75 3.95
N TYR A 183 14.37 3.78 2.88
CA TYR A 183 14.59 2.96 1.70
C TYR A 183 15.63 3.58 0.77
N ARG A 184 16.81 2.95 0.68
CA ARG A 184 17.91 3.44 -0.17
C ARG A 184 17.51 3.53 -1.63
N GLY A 185 17.72 4.71 -2.24
CA GLY A 185 17.50 4.94 -3.66
C GLY A 185 16.05 5.00 -4.11
N VAL A 186 15.08 5.08 -3.20
CA VAL A 186 13.65 5.24 -3.52
C VAL A 186 13.33 6.70 -3.83
N MET A 187 13.76 7.62 -2.98
CA MET A 187 13.59 9.05 -3.22
C MET A 187 14.39 9.52 -4.43
N ARG A 188 13.83 10.43 -5.18
CA ARG A 188 14.40 11.00 -6.41
C ARG A 188 14.31 12.53 -6.38
N PRO A 189 15.23 13.23 -7.07
CA PRO A 189 15.11 14.69 -7.19
C PRO A 189 13.90 15.08 -8.04
N TYR A 190 13.33 16.24 -7.73
CA TYR A 190 12.29 16.86 -8.58
C TYR A 190 12.80 17.02 -10.03
N PRO A 191 11.99 16.79 -11.07
CA PRO A 191 10.51 16.65 -11.04
C PRO A 191 9.96 15.22 -10.94
N HIS A 192 10.75 14.26 -10.45
CA HIS A 192 10.26 12.88 -10.33
C HIS A 192 9.09 12.79 -9.32
N PRO A 193 8.04 11.96 -9.55
CA PRO A 193 6.92 11.82 -8.63
C PRO A 193 7.28 11.35 -7.22
N ARG A 194 8.46 10.72 -7.05
CA ARG A 194 9.02 10.33 -5.74
C ARG A 194 9.93 11.40 -5.13
N SER A 195 9.84 12.64 -5.57
CA SER A 195 10.52 13.75 -4.89
C SER A 195 9.72 14.22 -3.68
N GLU A 196 10.39 14.89 -2.75
CA GLU A 196 9.74 15.48 -1.58
C GLU A 196 8.66 16.46 -1.99
N GLU A 197 8.98 17.33 -2.97
CA GLU A 197 8.07 18.34 -3.48
C GLU A 197 6.81 17.72 -4.12
N ALA A 198 6.98 16.64 -4.89
CA ALA A 198 5.86 15.96 -5.54
C ALA A 198 4.96 15.26 -4.51
N ILE A 199 5.55 14.57 -3.52
CA ILE A 199 4.80 13.89 -2.46
C ILE A 199 4.03 14.89 -1.58
N MET A 200 4.68 15.97 -1.15
CA MET A 200 4.03 17.05 -0.41
C MET A 200 2.93 17.72 -1.24
N GLY A 201 3.21 18.00 -2.51
CA GLY A 201 2.25 18.59 -3.45
C GLY A 201 1.02 17.72 -3.67
N LEU A 202 1.20 16.41 -3.84
CA LEU A 202 0.09 15.46 -3.99
C LEU A 202 -0.80 15.45 -2.73
N ALA A 203 -0.20 15.35 -1.55
CA ALA A 203 -0.94 15.36 -0.28
C ALA A 203 -1.71 16.67 -0.07
N ALA A 204 -1.12 17.82 -0.43
CA ALA A 204 -1.77 19.13 -0.37
C ALA A 204 -2.92 19.22 -1.40
N TYR A 205 -2.71 18.74 -2.62
CA TYR A 205 -3.75 18.69 -3.65
C TYR A 205 -4.94 17.82 -3.22
N ARG A 206 -4.69 16.62 -2.71
CA ARG A 206 -5.75 15.73 -2.20
C ARG A 206 -6.46 16.34 -0.99
N GLY A 207 -5.72 17.04 -0.13
CA GLY A 207 -6.28 17.81 0.97
C GLY A 207 -7.23 18.91 0.50
N SER A 208 -6.83 19.69 -0.49
CA SER A 208 -7.65 20.79 -1.02
C SER A 208 -8.98 20.31 -1.60
N ILE A 209 -9.02 19.11 -2.19
CA ILE A 209 -10.26 18.51 -2.72
C ILE A 209 -11.22 18.16 -1.58
N SER A 210 -10.69 17.66 -0.46
CA SER A 210 -11.49 17.21 0.70
C SER A 210 -11.74 18.29 1.76
N GLY A 211 -11.19 19.51 1.57
CA GLY A 211 -11.39 20.63 2.48
C GLY A 211 -10.46 20.62 3.69
N CYS A 212 -9.33 19.92 3.63
CA CYS A 212 -8.29 19.93 4.65
C CYS A 212 -6.90 20.29 4.06
N CYS A 213 -5.90 20.51 4.92
CA CYS A 213 -4.58 20.93 4.46
C CYS A 213 -3.82 19.83 3.72
N TYR A 214 -3.87 18.58 4.24
CA TYR A 214 -3.17 17.45 3.67
C TYR A 214 -4.01 16.18 3.82
N ALA A 215 -4.16 15.41 2.74
CA ALA A 215 -4.83 14.12 2.73
C ALA A 215 -4.07 13.10 1.87
N GLU A 216 -4.23 11.83 2.18
CA GLU A 216 -4.05 10.75 1.23
C GLU A 216 -5.42 10.33 0.69
N ALA A 217 -5.46 9.96 -0.59
CA ALA A 217 -6.71 9.65 -1.27
C ALA A 217 -6.75 8.18 -1.68
N PHE A 218 -7.93 7.61 -1.58
CA PHE A 218 -8.21 6.20 -1.86
C PHE A 218 -9.46 6.08 -2.71
N GLU A 219 -9.55 5.01 -3.47
CA GLU A 219 -10.78 4.57 -4.11
C GLU A 219 -11.40 3.44 -3.28
N CYS A 220 -12.49 3.72 -2.59
CA CYS A 220 -13.25 2.71 -1.87
C CYS A 220 -13.97 1.81 -2.87
N ALA A 221 -13.47 0.59 -3.04
CA ALA A 221 -14.03 -0.41 -3.92
C ALA A 221 -15.24 -1.13 -3.28
N MET A 222 -15.20 -1.30 -1.97
CA MET A 222 -16.29 -1.90 -1.20
C MET A 222 -16.29 -1.36 0.23
N ARG A 223 -17.47 -0.98 0.71
CA ARG A 223 -17.71 -0.67 2.13
C ARG A 223 -18.98 -1.35 2.62
N ARG A 224 -18.87 -2.05 3.75
CA ARG A 224 -19.97 -2.67 4.47
C ARG A 224 -20.28 -1.84 5.72
N ILE A 225 -21.48 -1.29 5.79
CA ILE A 225 -22.00 -0.58 6.96
C ILE A 225 -22.86 -1.58 7.74
N VAL A 226 -22.60 -1.70 9.05
CA VAL A 226 -23.32 -2.64 9.96
C VAL A 226 -23.98 -1.81 11.04
#